data_35d8bfb60f6661dc1e055bd3b2e0a229
#
_entry.id   35d8bfb60f6661dc1e055bd3b2e0a229
#
_cell.length_a   1.000
_cell.length_b   1.000
_cell.length_c   1.000
_cell.angle_alpha   90.00
_cell.angle_beta   90.00
_cell.angle_gamma   90.00
#
_symmetry.space_group_name_H-M   'P 1'
#
loop_
_entity.id
_entity.type
_entity.pdbx_description
1 polymer ?
#
loop_
_entity_poly.entity_id
_entity_poly.type
_entity_poly.pdbx_seq_one_letter_code
_entity_poly.pdbx_strand_id
1 'polypeptide(L)'
;MRSLISASLYCRNLIKPRIFYSPCMKDKLFTPSYYFILTANFLLFFGFWFLMPVLPFYLKEIFNVGETGIGIILACYTVASLCIRPFSGYLIDTFARKPLYLLAYFLFMLMFAGYIIAGTLTLFIIMRIVHGLAFGMVSVGGNTIVIDIMPSSRRGEGLGYYGLSNNIAMSIGPMAGLFLHNAGIPFTTIFSCSLLSTAMGFIMACLVQMPYKTPVRHAPISLDRFILLKGMPAGLDLLLLSIPYGMTTNYVAMYAQEIGLRVETGFFFTFMAIGIAISRIFSGKLVDRGKITQVINAGIYIVIVCFFLLSACESLNIWNPAFTSKLFFCIALFLGIGFGTMFPAFNTLFVNLAENSQRGTATSTYLTSWDVGIGLGMVAGGYIAHISNFHFAYLFGATLTVFSACYFRFKVTPHFNCNKVR
;
A
#
# COMPACT_ATOMS: atom_id res chain seq x y z
N MET A 1 -24.61 21.06 -69.12
CA MET A 1 -23.59 20.76 -68.11
C MET A 1 -23.65 21.64 -66.83
N ARG A 2 -24.68 22.48 -66.71
CA ARG A 2 -24.90 23.35 -65.50
C ARG A 2 -26.05 22.88 -64.57
N SER A 3 -26.79 21.83 -64.91
CA SER A 3 -27.92 21.32 -64.11
C SER A 3 -27.58 20.16 -63.17
N LEU A 4 -26.38 19.56 -63.27
CA LEU A 4 -25.96 18.45 -62.44
C LEU A 4 -25.16 18.87 -61.17
N ILE A 5 -24.72 20.14 -61.09
CA ILE A 5 -23.94 20.65 -59.95
C ILE A 5 -24.86 21.21 -58.85
N SER A 6 -26.10 21.59 -59.15
CA SER A 6 -27.04 22.11 -58.15
C SER A 6 -27.72 21.02 -57.33
N ALA A 7 -27.84 19.79 -57.82
CA ALA A 7 -28.42 18.67 -57.10
C ALA A 7 -27.49 18.07 -56.03
N SER A 8 -26.16 18.15 -56.20
CA SER A 8 -25.20 17.61 -55.21
C SER A 8 -25.03 18.49 -53.98
N LEU A 9 -25.33 19.78 -54.07
CA LEU A 9 -25.25 20.72 -52.93
C LEU A 9 -26.50 20.73 -52.06
N TYR A 10 -27.64 20.25 -52.59
CA TYR A 10 -28.92 20.18 -51.83
C TYR A 10 -29.02 18.92 -50.98
N CYS A 11 -28.33 17.82 -51.31
CA CYS A 11 -28.28 16.58 -50.53
C CYS A 11 -27.30 16.62 -49.37
N ARG A 12 -26.37 17.59 -49.31
CA ARG A 12 -25.35 17.70 -48.26
C ARG A 12 -25.86 18.38 -46.96
N ASN A 13 -27.03 19.01 -47.02
CA ASN A 13 -27.62 19.75 -45.88
C ASN A 13 -28.75 19.01 -45.14
N LEU A 14 -29.08 17.75 -45.51
CA LEU A 14 -30.17 17.01 -44.90
C LEU A 14 -29.78 15.89 -43.93
N ILE A 15 -28.45 15.68 -43.72
CA ILE A 15 -27.96 14.73 -42.73
C ILE A 15 -27.06 15.48 -41.76
N LYS A 16 -27.59 16.44 -40.98
CA LYS A 16 -27.04 16.74 -39.67
C LYS A 16 -27.45 15.58 -38.76
N PRO A 17 -26.51 14.80 -38.21
CA PRO A 17 -26.86 13.86 -37.16
C PRO A 17 -27.47 14.70 -36.03
N ARG A 18 -28.74 14.53 -35.74
CA ARG A 18 -29.32 14.96 -34.47
C ARG A 18 -28.50 14.24 -33.40
N ILE A 19 -27.53 14.94 -32.85
CA ILE A 19 -26.93 14.56 -31.57
C ILE A 19 -28.11 14.64 -30.59
N PHE A 20 -28.74 13.50 -30.35
CA PHE A 20 -29.59 13.30 -29.20
C PHE A 20 -28.68 13.56 -28.00
N TYR A 21 -28.72 14.76 -27.45
CA TYR A 21 -28.31 14.97 -26.08
C TYR A 21 -29.22 14.10 -25.22
N SER A 22 -28.83 12.85 -25.01
CA SER A 22 -29.39 12.06 -23.94
C SER A 22 -29.16 12.88 -22.65
N PRO A 23 -30.23 13.14 -21.85
CA PRO A 23 -30.04 13.86 -20.60
C PRO A 23 -28.94 13.12 -19.85
N CYS A 24 -27.93 13.86 -19.36
CA CYS A 24 -26.77 13.39 -18.63
C CYS A 24 -27.27 12.51 -17.45
N MET A 25 -27.45 11.22 -17.71
CA MET A 25 -27.62 10.25 -16.65
C MET A 25 -26.26 10.30 -15.94
N LYS A 26 -26.22 10.87 -14.73
CA LYS A 26 -25.05 10.84 -13.87
C LYS A 26 -24.56 9.40 -13.83
N ASP A 27 -23.42 9.15 -14.45
CA ASP A 27 -22.79 7.83 -14.44
C ASP A 27 -22.71 7.33 -13.00
N LYS A 28 -23.45 6.28 -12.68
CA LYS A 28 -23.51 5.75 -11.31
C LYS A 28 -22.19 5.06 -10.98
N LEU A 29 -21.39 5.64 -10.08
CA LEU A 29 -20.17 5.00 -9.56
C LEU A 29 -20.54 3.81 -8.66
N PHE A 30 -21.50 4.00 -7.77
CA PHE A 30 -21.91 3.00 -6.77
C PHE A 30 -22.85 1.97 -7.39
N THR A 31 -22.27 1.02 -8.13
CA THR A 31 -22.93 -0.17 -8.66
C THR A 31 -22.73 -1.37 -7.72
N PRO A 32 -23.54 -2.44 -7.78
CA PRO A 32 -23.30 -3.65 -6.98
C PRO A 32 -21.89 -4.21 -7.18
N SER A 33 -21.41 -4.29 -8.42
CA SER A 33 -20.03 -4.75 -8.72
C SER A 33 -18.96 -3.88 -8.08
N TYR A 34 -19.21 -2.56 -7.99
CA TYR A 34 -18.27 -1.65 -7.33
C TYR A 34 -18.24 -1.86 -5.81
N TYR A 35 -19.39 -2.06 -5.17
CA TYR A 35 -19.43 -2.43 -3.74
C TYR A 35 -18.76 -3.77 -3.49
N PHE A 36 -18.98 -4.78 -4.34
CA PHE A 36 -18.35 -6.08 -4.19
C PHE A 36 -16.83 -6.00 -4.28
N ILE A 37 -16.28 -5.24 -5.25
CA ILE A 37 -14.81 -5.11 -5.35
C ILE A 37 -14.20 -4.30 -4.21
N LEU A 38 -14.89 -3.26 -3.69
CA LEU A 38 -14.45 -2.51 -2.52
C LEU A 38 -14.38 -3.41 -1.27
N THR A 39 -15.44 -4.20 -1.05
CA THR A 39 -15.51 -5.13 0.08
C THR A 39 -14.47 -6.24 -0.05
N ALA A 40 -14.29 -6.80 -1.26
CA ALA A 40 -13.25 -7.80 -1.53
C ALA A 40 -11.86 -7.23 -1.24
N ASN A 41 -11.57 -6.01 -1.67
CA ASN A 41 -10.30 -5.33 -1.42
C ASN A 41 -10.07 -5.07 0.07
N PHE A 42 -11.09 -4.55 0.76
CA PHE A 42 -11.01 -4.34 2.21
C PHE A 42 -10.70 -5.64 2.96
N LEU A 43 -11.45 -6.71 2.70
CA LEU A 43 -11.29 -7.99 3.40
C LEU A 43 -9.96 -8.69 3.09
N LEU A 44 -9.45 -8.55 1.85
CA LEU A 44 -8.12 -9.03 1.46
C LEU A 44 -7.03 -8.33 2.29
N PHE A 45 -7.06 -6.99 2.27
CA PHE A 45 -6.07 -6.21 2.99
C PHE A 45 -6.23 -6.29 4.50
N PHE A 46 -7.46 -6.44 5.00
CA PHE A 46 -7.70 -6.66 6.43
C PHE A 46 -7.05 -7.96 6.90
N GLY A 47 -7.29 -9.08 6.20
CA GLY A 47 -6.65 -10.36 6.52
C GLY A 47 -5.11 -10.30 6.49
N PHE A 48 -4.55 -9.53 5.56
CA PHE A 48 -3.11 -9.30 5.46
C PHE A 48 -2.57 -8.46 6.64
N TRP A 49 -3.11 -7.26 6.84
CA TRP A 49 -2.63 -6.33 7.88
C TRP A 49 -2.87 -6.85 9.30
N PHE A 50 -3.91 -7.66 9.49
CA PHE A 50 -4.24 -8.31 10.74
C PHE A 50 -3.08 -9.20 11.25
N LEU A 51 -2.38 -9.88 10.34
CA LEU A 51 -1.28 -10.78 10.70
C LEU A 51 0.09 -10.09 10.77
N MET A 52 0.30 -8.96 10.09
CA MET A 52 1.63 -8.38 9.96
C MET A 52 2.37 -8.21 11.30
N PRO A 53 1.79 -7.59 12.34
CA PRO A 53 2.47 -7.43 13.62
C PRO A 53 2.48 -8.71 14.49
N VAL A 54 1.66 -9.72 14.14
CA VAL A 54 1.58 -11.00 14.88
C VAL A 54 2.62 -12.02 14.38
N LEU A 55 2.98 -11.96 13.10
CA LEU A 55 3.93 -12.91 12.50
C LEU A 55 5.32 -12.92 13.15
N PRO A 56 5.91 -11.80 13.56
CA PRO A 56 7.18 -11.82 14.30
C PRO A 56 7.09 -12.65 15.59
N PHE A 57 6.00 -12.49 16.36
CA PHE A 57 5.76 -13.28 17.58
C PHE A 57 5.62 -14.76 17.25
N TYR A 58 4.82 -15.11 16.23
CA TYR A 58 4.67 -16.50 15.79
C TYR A 58 6.00 -17.15 15.44
N LEU A 59 6.85 -16.47 14.67
CA LEU A 59 8.18 -16.98 14.29
C LEU A 59 9.11 -17.13 15.50
N LYS A 60 9.03 -16.20 16.46
CA LYS A 60 9.84 -16.25 17.68
C LYS A 60 9.36 -17.33 18.64
N GLU A 61 8.06 -17.43 18.90
CA GLU A 61 7.49 -18.32 19.94
C GLU A 61 7.36 -19.78 19.47
N ILE A 62 7.04 -20.01 18.18
CA ILE A 62 6.81 -21.37 17.68
C ILE A 62 8.07 -21.98 17.06
N PHE A 63 8.85 -21.20 16.32
CA PHE A 63 10.03 -21.69 15.60
C PHE A 63 11.35 -21.25 16.24
N ASN A 64 11.33 -20.49 17.33
CA ASN A 64 12.53 -19.95 18.01
C ASN A 64 13.49 -19.21 17.04
N VAL A 65 12.94 -18.47 16.07
CA VAL A 65 13.71 -17.71 15.08
C VAL A 65 14.20 -16.42 15.71
N GLY A 66 15.50 -16.11 15.57
CA GLY A 66 16.06 -14.83 16.00
C GLY A 66 15.60 -13.67 15.11
N GLU A 67 15.74 -12.44 15.61
CA GLU A 67 15.21 -11.21 15.00
C GLU A 67 15.64 -11.01 13.54
N THR A 68 16.91 -11.29 13.21
CA THR A 68 17.42 -11.24 11.81
C THR A 68 16.69 -12.24 10.91
N GLY A 69 16.51 -13.48 11.39
CA GLY A 69 15.77 -14.53 10.66
C GLY A 69 14.32 -14.13 10.41
N ILE A 70 13.65 -13.55 11.42
CA ILE A 70 12.28 -13.01 11.32
C ILE A 70 12.21 -11.98 10.19
N GLY A 71 13.14 -11.01 10.18
CA GLY A 71 13.17 -9.97 9.15
C GLY A 71 13.33 -10.54 7.73
N ILE A 72 14.24 -11.50 7.54
CA ILE A 72 14.46 -12.16 6.24
C ILE A 72 13.22 -12.93 5.79
N ILE A 73 12.62 -13.72 6.68
CA ILE A 73 11.43 -14.53 6.36
C ILE A 73 10.24 -13.65 5.99
N LEU A 74 10.04 -12.54 6.72
CA LEU A 74 8.98 -11.60 6.41
C LEU A 74 9.24 -10.87 5.07
N ALA A 75 10.49 -10.51 4.79
CA ALA A 75 10.88 -9.86 3.54
C ALA A 75 10.73 -10.77 2.31
N CYS A 76 10.84 -12.11 2.44
CA CYS A 76 10.62 -13.04 1.33
C CYS A 76 9.27 -12.82 0.63
N TYR A 77 8.22 -12.50 1.38
CA TYR A 77 6.92 -12.15 0.83
C TYR A 77 6.98 -10.91 -0.08
N THR A 78 7.64 -9.85 0.38
CA THR A 78 7.78 -8.60 -0.38
C THR A 78 8.60 -8.81 -1.64
N VAL A 79 9.72 -9.53 -1.55
CA VAL A 79 10.58 -9.87 -2.70
C VAL A 79 9.77 -10.66 -3.73
N ALA A 80 9.06 -11.70 -3.31
CA ALA A 80 8.22 -12.50 -4.20
C ALA A 80 7.14 -11.66 -4.90
N SER A 81 6.46 -10.77 -4.16
CA SER A 81 5.48 -9.83 -4.71
C SER A 81 6.08 -8.90 -5.76
N LEU A 82 7.29 -8.36 -5.50
CA LEU A 82 8.00 -7.50 -6.45
C LEU A 82 8.40 -8.25 -7.71
N CYS A 83 8.88 -9.48 -7.58
CA CYS A 83 9.29 -10.31 -8.73
C CYS A 83 8.13 -10.59 -9.69
N ILE A 84 6.91 -10.83 -9.19
CA ILE A 84 5.76 -11.16 -10.04
C ILE A 84 5.09 -9.91 -10.65
N ARG A 85 5.23 -8.72 -10.07
CA ARG A 85 4.53 -7.49 -10.53
C ARG A 85 4.75 -7.15 -12.00
N PRO A 86 5.97 -7.18 -12.55
CA PRO A 86 6.18 -6.92 -13.99
C PRO A 86 5.37 -7.87 -14.87
N PHE A 87 5.28 -9.15 -14.47
CA PHE A 87 4.55 -10.17 -15.20
C PHE A 87 3.04 -10.07 -15.01
N SER A 88 2.59 -9.61 -13.84
CA SER A 88 1.16 -9.51 -13.49
C SER A 88 0.39 -8.62 -14.46
N GLY A 89 0.95 -7.48 -14.83
CA GLY A 89 0.34 -6.57 -15.82
C GLY A 89 0.17 -7.25 -17.17
N TYR A 90 1.23 -7.89 -17.67
CA TYR A 90 1.20 -8.62 -18.94
C TYR A 90 0.20 -9.77 -18.92
N LEU A 91 0.18 -10.58 -17.86
CA LEU A 91 -0.73 -11.71 -17.71
C LEU A 91 -2.20 -11.25 -17.67
N ILE A 92 -2.50 -10.19 -16.91
CA ILE A 92 -3.86 -9.64 -16.77
C ILE A 92 -4.36 -9.01 -18.08
N ASP A 93 -3.46 -8.47 -18.89
CA ASP A 93 -3.80 -7.88 -20.18
C ASP A 93 -3.91 -8.94 -21.29
N THR A 94 -3.14 -10.01 -21.20
CA THR A 94 -3.11 -11.10 -22.21
C THR A 94 -4.20 -12.13 -21.96
N PHE A 95 -4.48 -12.47 -20.71
CA PHE A 95 -5.49 -13.46 -20.33
C PHE A 95 -6.78 -12.80 -19.85
N ALA A 96 -7.84 -13.59 -19.66
CA ALA A 96 -9.09 -13.09 -19.11
C ALA A 96 -8.89 -12.57 -17.68
N ARG A 97 -9.13 -11.26 -17.48
CA ARG A 97 -8.80 -10.52 -16.24
C ARG A 97 -9.44 -11.11 -14.99
N LYS A 98 -10.76 -11.38 -15.02
CA LYS A 98 -11.49 -11.87 -13.86
C LYS A 98 -11.04 -13.29 -13.43
N PRO A 99 -10.93 -14.30 -14.30
CA PRO A 99 -10.44 -15.61 -13.90
C PRO A 99 -9.03 -15.56 -13.28
N LEU A 100 -8.12 -14.79 -13.86
CA LEU A 100 -6.77 -14.67 -13.35
C LEU A 100 -6.72 -13.97 -11.98
N TYR A 101 -7.52 -12.92 -11.80
CA TYR A 101 -7.69 -12.24 -10.51
C TYR A 101 -8.25 -13.21 -9.44
N LEU A 102 -9.29 -13.98 -9.78
CA LEU A 102 -9.88 -14.96 -8.86
C LEU A 102 -8.91 -16.07 -8.51
N LEU A 103 -8.12 -16.56 -9.46
CA LEU A 103 -7.07 -17.55 -9.20
C LEU A 103 -6.02 -16.99 -8.21
N ALA A 104 -5.55 -15.77 -8.45
CA ALA A 104 -4.59 -15.11 -7.57
C ALA A 104 -5.18 -14.86 -6.16
N TYR A 105 -6.44 -14.43 -6.09
CA TYR A 105 -7.14 -14.23 -4.82
C TYR A 105 -7.32 -15.55 -4.06
N PHE A 106 -7.69 -16.61 -4.76
CA PHE A 106 -7.84 -17.95 -4.17
C PHE A 106 -6.50 -18.46 -3.61
N LEU A 107 -5.41 -18.34 -4.38
CA LEU A 107 -4.07 -18.70 -3.91
C LEU A 107 -3.66 -17.85 -2.69
N PHE A 108 -3.94 -16.56 -2.71
CA PHE A 108 -3.68 -15.67 -1.57
C PHE A 108 -4.43 -16.12 -0.31
N MET A 109 -5.72 -16.42 -0.43
CA MET A 109 -6.56 -16.94 0.66
C MET A 109 -6.03 -18.30 1.17
N LEU A 110 -5.66 -19.20 0.25
CA LEU A 110 -5.20 -20.54 0.59
C LEU A 110 -3.92 -20.52 1.44
N MET A 111 -3.07 -19.50 1.30
CA MET A 111 -1.84 -19.40 2.09
C MET A 111 -2.10 -19.18 3.58
N PHE A 112 -3.22 -18.60 3.97
CA PHE A 112 -3.59 -18.51 5.39
C PHE A 112 -3.94 -19.90 5.96
N ALA A 113 -4.61 -20.75 5.19
CA ALA A 113 -4.78 -22.16 5.56
C ALA A 113 -3.43 -22.89 5.60
N GLY A 114 -2.52 -22.56 4.66
CA GLY A 114 -1.15 -23.07 4.65
C GLY A 114 -0.39 -22.75 5.94
N TYR A 115 -0.53 -21.54 6.49
CA TYR A 115 0.12 -21.17 7.75
C TYR A 115 -0.39 -21.98 8.96
N ILE A 116 -1.67 -22.38 8.95
CA ILE A 116 -2.24 -23.22 10.02
C ILE A 116 -1.61 -24.62 10.04
N ILE A 117 -1.31 -25.16 8.86
CA ILE A 117 -0.75 -26.52 8.72
C ILE A 117 0.78 -26.55 8.60
N ALA A 118 1.44 -25.39 8.58
CA ALA A 118 2.89 -25.30 8.44
C ALA A 118 3.61 -25.77 9.70
N GLY A 119 3.84 -27.07 9.81
CA GLY A 119 4.55 -27.70 10.93
C GLY A 119 6.06 -27.50 10.93
N THR A 120 6.65 -26.91 9.87
CA THR A 120 8.09 -26.63 9.76
C THR A 120 8.36 -25.23 9.26
N LEU A 121 9.48 -24.64 9.68
CA LEU A 121 9.92 -23.32 9.24
C LEU A 121 10.10 -23.24 7.72
N THR A 122 10.67 -24.27 7.12
CA THR A 122 10.88 -24.34 5.66
C THR A 122 9.54 -24.26 4.91
N LEU A 123 8.53 -25.03 5.34
CA LEU A 123 7.21 -24.99 4.74
C LEU A 123 6.57 -23.59 4.90
N PHE A 124 6.71 -22.98 6.07
CA PHE A 124 6.22 -21.63 6.31
C PHE A 124 6.88 -20.62 5.35
N ILE A 125 8.20 -20.68 5.13
CA ILE A 125 8.91 -19.81 4.18
C ILE A 125 8.40 -20.01 2.75
N ILE A 126 8.20 -21.25 2.31
CA ILE A 126 7.63 -21.55 1.00
C ILE A 126 6.24 -20.91 0.87
N MET A 127 5.39 -21.08 1.89
CA MET A 127 4.06 -20.45 1.91
C MET A 127 4.14 -18.93 1.85
N ARG A 128 5.10 -18.31 2.53
CA ARG A 128 5.33 -16.84 2.47
C ARG A 128 5.71 -16.37 1.07
N ILE A 129 6.56 -17.13 0.37
CA ILE A 129 6.95 -16.81 -1.02
C ILE A 129 5.73 -16.91 -1.94
N VAL A 130 4.99 -18.03 -1.89
CA VAL A 130 3.78 -18.23 -2.72
C VAL A 130 2.72 -17.16 -2.40
N HIS A 131 2.55 -16.82 -1.12
CA HIS A 131 1.63 -15.77 -0.69
C HIS A 131 2.01 -14.40 -1.28
N GLY A 132 3.32 -14.07 -1.30
CA GLY A 132 3.83 -12.85 -1.93
C GLY A 132 3.57 -12.81 -3.44
N LEU A 133 3.80 -13.92 -4.16
CA LEU A 133 3.48 -14.03 -5.59
C LEU A 133 1.98 -13.80 -5.84
N ALA A 134 1.13 -14.47 -5.05
CA ALA A 134 -0.33 -14.30 -5.16
C ALA A 134 -0.77 -12.85 -4.88
N PHE A 135 -0.17 -12.19 -3.87
CA PHE A 135 -0.44 -10.80 -3.55
C PHE A 135 -0.06 -9.83 -4.67
N GLY A 136 1.13 -9.99 -5.24
CA GLY A 136 1.58 -9.16 -6.36
C GLY A 136 0.60 -9.21 -7.53
N MET A 137 0.06 -10.39 -7.84
CA MET A 137 -0.90 -10.58 -8.91
C MET A 137 -2.30 -10.07 -8.55
N VAL A 138 -2.82 -10.38 -7.35
CA VAL A 138 -4.18 -9.97 -6.94
C VAL A 138 -4.29 -8.45 -6.78
N SER A 139 -3.24 -7.79 -6.31
CA SER A 139 -3.24 -6.33 -6.16
C SER A 139 -3.30 -5.60 -7.50
N VAL A 140 -2.53 -6.04 -8.50
CA VAL A 140 -2.58 -5.50 -9.88
C VAL A 140 -3.93 -5.82 -10.53
N GLY A 141 -4.43 -7.07 -10.37
CA GLY A 141 -5.71 -7.50 -10.89
C GLY A 141 -6.88 -6.70 -10.34
N GLY A 142 -6.92 -6.49 -9.03
CA GLY A 142 -7.96 -5.71 -8.36
C GLY A 142 -8.00 -4.26 -8.86
N ASN A 143 -6.84 -3.60 -8.96
CA ASN A 143 -6.74 -2.25 -9.55
C ASN A 143 -7.24 -2.19 -10.99
N THR A 144 -6.92 -3.20 -11.80
CA THR A 144 -7.37 -3.25 -13.20
C THR A 144 -8.88 -3.46 -13.29
N ILE A 145 -9.43 -4.37 -12.50
CA ILE A 145 -10.87 -4.66 -12.48
C ILE A 145 -11.67 -3.44 -12.02
N VAL A 146 -11.24 -2.77 -10.96
CA VAL A 146 -11.95 -1.59 -10.46
C VAL A 146 -12.00 -0.46 -11.51
N ILE A 147 -10.92 -0.26 -12.27
CA ILE A 147 -10.88 0.70 -13.39
C ILE A 147 -11.86 0.31 -14.50
N ASP A 148 -11.99 -0.98 -14.80
CA ASP A 148 -12.85 -1.46 -15.88
C ASP A 148 -14.34 -1.36 -15.59
N ILE A 149 -14.75 -1.50 -14.33
CA ILE A 149 -16.17 -1.44 -13.93
C ILE A 149 -16.64 -0.01 -13.61
N MET A 150 -15.72 0.96 -13.49
CA MET A 150 -16.07 2.35 -13.20
C MET A 150 -16.30 3.17 -14.48
N PRO A 151 -17.23 4.15 -14.43
CA PRO A 151 -17.35 5.16 -15.48
C PRO A 151 -16.06 5.96 -15.63
N SER A 152 -15.69 6.26 -16.88
CA SER A 152 -14.47 7.03 -17.18
C SER A 152 -14.48 8.43 -16.55
N SER A 153 -15.67 9.03 -16.42
CA SER A 153 -15.89 10.36 -15.82
C SER A 153 -15.63 10.42 -14.31
N ARG A 154 -15.66 9.27 -13.60
CA ARG A 154 -15.56 9.19 -12.13
C ARG A 154 -14.43 8.29 -11.63
N ARG A 155 -13.44 8.00 -12.48
CA ARG A 155 -12.32 7.11 -12.12
C ARG A 155 -11.48 7.62 -10.95
N GLY A 156 -11.21 8.92 -10.88
CA GLY A 156 -10.43 9.49 -9.79
C GLY A 156 -11.11 9.30 -8.43
N GLU A 157 -12.41 9.59 -8.37
CA GLU A 157 -13.23 9.39 -7.17
C GLU A 157 -13.30 7.91 -6.77
N GLY A 158 -13.55 7.02 -7.73
CA GLY A 158 -13.65 5.60 -7.46
C GLY A 158 -12.32 4.97 -7.01
N LEU A 159 -11.19 5.34 -7.62
CA LEU A 159 -9.89 4.90 -7.14
C LEU A 159 -9.57 5.45 -5.74
N GLY A 160 -10.08 6.65 -5.41
CA GLY A 160 -9.99 7.21 -4.07
C GLY A 160 -10.66 6.33 -3.02
N TYR A 161 -11.91 5.89 -3.26
CA TYR A 161 -12.61 4.96 -2.35
C TYR A 161 -11.95 3.58 -2.31
N TYR A 162 -11.44 3.09 -3.45
CA TYR A 162 -10.72 1.82 -3.50
C TYR A 162 -9.44 1.86 -2.65
N GLY A 163 -8.66 2.93 -2.74
CA GLY A 163 -7.50 3.15 -1.87
C GLY A 163 -7.88 3.36 -0.39
N LEU A 164 -9.02 4.02 -0.12
CA LEU A 164 -9.54 4.21 1.23
C LEU A 164 -9.88 2.88 1.91
N SER A 165 -10.44 1.91 1.19
CA SER A 165 -10.74 0.59 1.73
C SER A 165 -9.48 -0.12 2.25
N ASN A 166 -8.36 -0.03 1.53
CA ASN A 166 -7.06 -0.54 1.99
C ASN A 166 -6.56 0.23 3.23
N ASN A 167 -6.66 1.56 3.24
CA ASN A 167 -6.20 2.36 4.38
C ASN A 167 -6.97 2.03 5.67
N ILE A 168 -8.29 1.78 5.57
CA ILE A 168 -9.11 1.35 6.72
C ILE A 168 -8.65 -0.03 7.20
N ALA A 169 -8.41 -0.97 6.29
CA ALA A 169 -7.89 -2.30 6.63
C ALA A 169 -6.52 -2.23 7.31
N MET A 170 -5.60 -1.40 6.80
CA MET A 170 -4.29 -1.15 7.38
C MET A 170 -4.36 -0.54 8.78
N SER A 171 -5.41 0.21 9.07
CA SER A 171 -5.61 0.86 10.36
C SER A 171 -6.16 -0.09 11.41
N ILE A 172 -7.20 -0.87 11.06
CA ILE A 172 -7.93 -1.73 11.99
C ILE A 172 -7.26 -3.11 12.13
N GLY A 173 -6.70 -3.63 11.04
CA GLY A 173 -6.13 -4.98 11.00
C GLY A 173 -5.07 -5.22 12.07
N PRO A 174 -3.95 -4.46 12.11
CA PRO A 174 -2.89 -4.64 13.10
C PRO A 174 -3.39 -4.55 14.54
N MET A 175 -4.28 -3.61 14.81
CA MET A 175 -4.90 -3.45 16.13
C MET A 175 -5.65 -4.73 16.55
N ALA A 176 -6.53 -5.24 15.69
CA ALA A 176 -7.33 -6.42 16.00
C ALA A 176 -6.44 -7.69 16.15
N GLY A 177 -5.40 -7.85 15.31
CA GLY A 177 -4.46 -8.96 15.41
C GLY A 177 -3.70 -8.98 16.74
N LEU A 178 -3.16 -7.83 17.14
CA LEU A 178 -2.43 -7.71 18.41
C LEU A 178 -3.32 -7.87 19.64
N PHE A 179 -4.57 -7.39 19.62
CA PHE A 179 -5.50 -7.61 20.71
C PHE A 179 -5.78 -9.09 20.94
N LEU A 180 -5.96 -9.87 19.87
CA LEU A 180 -6.15 -11.33 20.01
C LEU A 180 -4.88 -12.01 20.51
N HIS A 181 -3.70 -11.62 20.03
CA HIS A 181 -2.43 -12.15 20.49
C HIS A 181 -2.21 -11.85 21.98
N ASN A 182 -2.39 -10.60 22.41
CA ASN A 182 -2.23 -10.17 23.81
C ASN A 182 -3.26 -10.82 24.75
N ALA A 183 -4.44 -11.16 24.22
CA ALA A 183 -5.45 -11.94 24.95
C ALA A 183 -5.11 -13.43 25.09
N GLY A 184 -3.94 -13.88 24.58
CA GLY A 184 -3.50 -15.28 24.65
C GLY A 184 -4.24 -16.22 23.70
N ILE A 185 -4.91 -15.70 22.67
CA ILE A 185 -5.61 -16.51 21.67
C ILE A 185 -4.57 -17.28 20.81
N PRO A 186 -4.76 -18.59 20.61
CA PRO A 186 -3.82 -19.40 19.81
C PRO A 186 -3.62 -18.87 18.39
N PHE A 187 -2.39 -18.94 17.87
CA PHE A 187 -2.05 -18.50 16.51
C PHE A 187 -2.91 -19.16 15.44
N THR A 188 -3.30 -20.43 15.61
CA THR A 188 -4.20 -21.13 14.69
C THR A 188 -5.55 -20.43 14.57
N THR A 189 -6.10 -19.91 15.66
CA THR A 189 -7.34 -19.14 15.65
C THR A 189 -7.14 -17.79 14.98
N ILE A 190 -6.03 -17.10 15.24
CA ILE A 190 -5.68 -15.83 14.59
C ILE A 190 -5.55 -16.01 13.07
N PHE A 191 -4.86 -17.06 12.62
CA PHE A 191 -4.75 -17.39 11.18
C PHE A 191 -6.10 -17.75 10.57
N SER A 192 -6.97 -18.44 11.33
CA SER A 192 -8.32 -18.78 10.90
C SER A 192 -9.20 -17.53 10.71
N CYS A 193 -9.04 -16.51 11.55
CA CYS A 193 -9.73 -15.21 11.36
C CYS A 193 -9.30 -14.52 10.05
N SER A 194 -8.01 -14.54 9.71
CA SER A 194 -7.51 -14.02 8.44
C SER A 194 -8.02 -14.83 7.24
N LEU A 195 -8.04 -16.15 7.38
CA LEU A 195 -8.60 -17.05 6.36
C LEU A 195 -10.08 -16.77 6.14
N LEU A 196 -10.87 -16.63 7.20
CA LEU A 196 -12.30 -16.32 7.12
C LEU A 196 -12.54 -14.96 6.46
N SER A 197 -11.81 -13.93 6.86
CA SER A 197 -11.89 -12.60 6.24
C SER A 197 -11.62 -12.67 4.73
N THR A 198 -10.51 -13.31 4.33
CA THR A 198 -10.15 -13.41 2.91
C THR A 198 -11.07 -14.34 2.13
N ALA A 199 -11.64 -15.38 2.75
CA ALA A 199 -12.67 -16.22 2.14
C ALA A 199 -13.96 -15.46 1.85
N MET A 200 -14.43 -14.66 2.79
CA MET A 200 -15.56 -13.74 2.55
C MET A 200 -15.24 -12.74 1.43
N GLY A 201 -14.02 -12.18 1.41
CA GLY A 201 -13.55 -11.30 0.35
C GLY A 201 -13.50 -12.01 -1.02
N PHE A 202 -13.08 -13.27 -1.07
CA PHE A 202 -13.09 -14.08 -2.29
C PHE A 202 -14.50 -14.28 -2.83
N ILE A 203 -15.48 -14.57 -1.96
CA ILE A 203 -16.88 -14.66 -2.36
C ILE A 203 -17.36 -13.34 -2.97
N MET A 204 -17.04 -12.20 -2.35
CA MET A 204 -17.36 -10.88 -2.91
C MET A 204 -16.69 -10.68 -4.28
N ALA A 205 -15.44 -11.08 -4.44
CA ALA A 205 -14.72 -10.99 -5.71
C ALA A 205 -15.39 -11.84 -6.82
N CYS A 206 -15.92 -13.02 -6.49
CA CYS A 206 -16.67 -13.86 -7.43
C CYS A 206 -17.94 -13.18 -7.95
N LEU A 207 -18.61 -12.38 -7.11
CA LEU A 207 -19.87 -11.68 -7.45
C LEU A 207 -19.65 -10.45 -8.35
N VAL A 208 -18.42 -9.97 -8.52
CA VAL A 208 -18.12 -8.83 -9.40
C VAL A 208 -18.46 -9.18 -10.85
N GLN A 209 -19.33 -8.41 -11.47
CA GLN A 209 -19.65 -8.52 -12.89
C GLN A 209 -18.76 -7.57 -13.70
N MET A 210 -18.11 -8.11 -14.72
CA MET A 210 -17.24 -7.33 -15.60
C MET A 210 -17.85 -7.18 -16.98
N PRO A 211 -17.73 -6.00 -17.62
CA PRO A 211 -18.05 -5.87 -19.03
C PRO A 211 -17.10 -6.77 -19.86
N TYR A 212 -17.67 -7.42 -20.87
CA TYR A 212 -16.85 -8.24 -21.78
C TYR A 212 -15.90 -7.33 -22.56
N LYS A 213 -14.61 -7.58 -22.43
CA LYS A 213 -13.56 -6.93 -23.23
C LYS A 213 -12.78 -8.00 -23.98
N THR A 214 -12.66 -7.83 -25.30
CA THR A 214 -11.76 -8.66 -26.10
C THR A 214 -10.32 -8.44 -25.66
N PRO A 215 -9.51 -9.51 -25.49
CA PRO A 215 -8.08 -9.38 -25.23
C PRO A 215 -7.42 -8.54 -26.33
N VAL A 216 -6.65 -7.54 -25.92
CA VAL A 216 -5.90 -6.69 -26.86
C VAL A 216 -4.50 -7.28 -27.00
N ARG A 217 -4.06 -7.56 -28.25
CA ARG A 217 -2.65 -7.92 -28.52
C ARG A 217 -1.77 -6.73 -28.17
N HIS A 218 -0.89 -6.92 -27.20
CA HIS A 218 0.02 -5.87 -26.74
C HIS A 218 1.36 -5.93 -27.45
N ALA A 219 1.97 -4.74 -27.60
CA ALA A 219 3.34 -4.59 -28.03
C ALA A 219 4.33 -5.27 -27.06
N PRO A 220 5.53 -5.66 -27.49
CA PRO A 220 6.50 -6.38 -26.67
C PRO A 220 6.83 -5.61 -25.38
N ILE A 221 7.17 -6.37 -24.34
CA ILE A 221 7.53 -5.87 -23.02
C ILE A 221 8.81 -5.03 -23.15
N SER A 222 8.77 -3.76 -22.74
CA SER A 222 9.96 -2.90 -22.64
C SER A 222 10.13 -2.40 -21.20
N LEU A 223 11.38 -2.27 -20.75
CA LEU A 223 11.71 -1.82 -19.38
C LEU A 223 11.14 -0.43 -19.05
N ASP A 224 11.06 0.45 -20.05
CA ASP A 224 10.52 1.81 -19.92
C ASP A 224 9.03 1.86 -19.50
N ARG A 225 8.33 0.72 -19.58
CA ARG A 225 6.94 0.60 -19.14
C ARG A 225 6.81 0.20 -17.68
N PHE A 226 7.92 -0.15 -17.02
CA PHE A 226 7.90 -0.62 -15.62
C PHE A 226 8.44 0.41 -14.64
N ILE A 227 9.36 1.28 -15.06
CA ILE A 227 10.04 2.24 -14.19
C ILE A 227 10.02 3.62 -14.84
N LEU A 228 9.47 4.60 -14.13
CA LEU A 228 9.53 6.01 -14.53
C LEU A 228 10.92 6.58 -14.19
N LEU A 229 11.84 6.66 -15.16
CA LEU A 229 13.20 7.15 -14.93
C LEU A 229 13.25 8.56 -14.34
N LYS A 230 12.38 9.47 -14.78
CA LYS A 230 12.24 10.82 -14.20
C LYS A 230 11.79 10.79 -12.73
N GLY A 231 11.16 9.71 -12.29
CA GLY A 231 10.71 9.50 -10.92
C GLY A 231 11.79 8.90 -10.00
N MET A 232 12.92 8.43 -10.52
CA MET A 232 13.94 7.71 -9.73
C MET A 232 14.46 8.48 -8.50
N PRO A 233 14.76 9.80 -8.57
CA PRO A 233 15.16 10.52 -7.36
C PRO A 233 14.08 10.51 -6.27
N ALA A 234 12.80 10.71 -6.65
CA ALA A 234 11.69 10.62 -5.71
C ALA A 234 11.45 9.19 -5.23
N GLY A 235 11.71 8.19 -6.08
CA GLY A 235 11.64 6.76 -5.75
C GLY A 235 12.65 6.35 -4.68
N LEU A 236 13.87 6.80 -4.81
CA LEU A 236 14.91 6.54 -3.81
C LEU A 236 14.57 7.19 -2.46
N ASP A 237 14.05 8.40 -2.47
CA ASP A 237 13.65 9.09 -1.25
C ASP A 237 12.47 8.39 -0.56
N LEU A 238 11.46 8.02 -1.33
CA LEU A 238 10.33 7.25 -0.83
C LEU A 238 10.76 5.90 -0.25
N LEU A 239 11.71 5.21 -0.89
CA LEU A 239 12.30 3.96 -0.40
C LEU A 239 12.94 4.18 0.98
N LEU A 240 13.77 5.23 1.12
CA LEU A 240 14.41 5.57 2.41
C LEU A 240 13.40 5.82 3.53
N LEU A 241 12.28 6.48 3.23
CA LEU A 241 11.19 6.74 4.19
C LEU A 241 10.33 5.50 4.48
N SER A 242 10.25 4.58 3.54
CA SER A 242 9.50 3.34 3.71
C SER A 242 10.24 2.29 4.56
N ILE A 243 11.57 2.39 4.70
CA ILE A 243 12.37 1.52 5.59
C ILE A 243 11.88 1.66 7.05
N PRO A 244 11.93 2.84 7.70
CA PRO A 244 11.47 2.98 9.08
C PRO A 244 9.97 2.72 9.23
N TYR A 245 9.16 2.96 8.21
CA TYR A 245 7.75 2.56 8.20
C TYR A 245 7.60 1.03 8.30
N GLY A 246 8.35 0.27 7.48
CA GLY A 246 8.35 -1.20 7.51
C GLY A 246 8.83 -1.77 8.84
N MET A 247 9.85 -1.15 9.47
CA MET A 247 10.29 -1.49 10.83
C MET A 247 9.15 -1.29 11.84
N THR A 248 8.48 -0.14 11.80
CA THR A 248 7.42 0.20 12.76
C THR A 248 6.23 -0.74 12.65
N THR A 249 5.76 -1.01 11.44
CA THR A 249 4.58 -1.86 11.24
C THR A 249 4.78 -3.31 11.66
N ASN A 250 6.02 -3.79 11.73
CA ASN A 250 6.34 -5.17 12.10
C ASN A 250 6.86 -5.31 13.53
N TYR A 251 7.63 -4.36 14.04
CA TYR A 251 8.38 -4.54 15.27
C TYR A 251 8.01 -3.63 16.43
N VAL A 252 7.13 -2.64 16.25
CA VAL A 252 6.80 -1.69 17.32
C VAL A 252 6.20 -2.37 18.55
N ALA A 253 5.44 -3.45 18.37
CA ALA A 253 4.89 -4.24 19.44
C ALA A 253 5.98 -5.02 20.21
N MET A 254 6.92 -5.63 19.50
CA MET A 254 8.07 -6.31 20.09
C MET A 254 8.96 -5.33 20.85
N TYR A 255 9.20 -4.13 20.27
CA TYR A 255 9.94 -3.07 20.94
C TYR A 255 9.28 -2.65 22.26
N ALA A 256 7.97 -2.44 22.26
CA ALA A 256 7.25 -2.09 23.49
C ALA A 256 7.38 -3.17 24.58
N GLN A 257 7.38 -4.45 24.21
CA GLN A 257 7.65 -5.56 25.13
C GLN A 257 9.09 -5.57 25.61
N GLU A 258 10.07 -5.38 24.72
CA GLU A 258 11.50 -5.36 25.05
C GLU A 258 11.82 -4.31 26.12
N ILE A 259 11.29 -3.09 25.97
CA ILE A 259 11.51 -2.02 26.94
C ILE A 259 10.61 -2.11 28.18
N GLY A 260 9.75 -3.13 28.29
CA GLY A 260 8.87 -3.35 29.43
C GLY A 260 7.70 -2.37 29.55
N LEU A 261 7.24 -1.80 28.44
CA LEU A 261 6.07 -0.92 28.41
C LEU A 261 4.79 -1.73 28.64
N ARG A 262 4.08 -1.43 29.74
CA ARG A 262 2.81 -2.08 30.09
C ARG A 262 1.63 -1.38 29.39
N VAL A 263 1.53 -1.58 28.07
CA VAL A 263 0.47 -0.97 27.24
C VAL A 263 -0.10 -2.00 26.27
N GLU A 264 -1.36 -1.82 25.90
CA GLU A 264 -1.96 -2.55 24.79
C GLU A 264 -1.43 -2.01 23.48
N THR A 265 -0.41 -2.69 22.93
CA THR A 265 0.33 -2.24 21.74
C THR A 265 -0.54 -2.10 20.49
N GLY A 266 -1.68 -2.79 20.44
CA GLY A 266 -2.67 -2.62 19.36
C GLY A 266 -3.17 -1.19 19.21
N PHE A 267 -3.30 -0.43 20.30
CA PHE A 267 -3.70 0.98 20.25
C PHE A 267 -2.70 1.87 19.54
N PHE A 268 -1.42 1.49 19.45
CA PHE A 268 -0.44 2.22 18.64
C PHE A 268 -0.95 2.41 17.21
N PHE A 269 -1.44 1.33 16.60
CA PHE A 269 -1.99 1.38 15.24
C PHE A 269 -3.30 2.16 15.16
N THR A 270 -4.11 2.12 16.20
CA THR A 270 -5.34 2.95 16.29
C THR A 270 -5.01 4.43 16.28
N PHE A 271 -4.07 4.88 17.13
CA PHE A 271 -3.64 6.28 17.16
C PHE A 271 -2.95 6.69 15.85
N MET A 272 -2.14 5.82 15.27
CA MET A 272 -1.53 6.05 13.96
C MET A 272 -2.61 6.20 12.87
N ALA A 273 -3.66 5.39 12.89
CA ALA A 273 -4.79 5.49 11.97
C ALA A 273 -5.55 6.80 12.10
N ILE A 274 -5.82 7.24 13.34
CA ILE A 274 -6.44 8.54 13.62
C ILE A 274 -5.56 9.66 13.05
N GLY A 275 -4.24 9.59 13.25
CA GLY A 275 -3.29 10.54 12.67
C GLY A 275 -3.35 10.59 11.15
N ILE A 276 -3.39 9.45 10.47
CA ILE A 276 -3.56 9.34 9.01
C ILE A 276 -4.89 10.00 8.59
N ALA A 277 -5.99 9.75 9.29
CA ALA A 277 -7.29 10.34 8.98
C ALA A 277 -7.27 11.88 9.12
N ILE A 278 -6.71 12.38 10.21
CA ILE A 278 -6.56 13.83 10.45
C ILE A 278 -5.73 14.46 9.34
N SER A 279 -4.62 13.85 8.95
CA SER A 279 -3.74 14.39 7.91
C SER A 279 -4.44 14.59 6.57
N ARG A 280 -5.38 13.70 6.21
CA ARG A 280 -6.14 13.77 4.95
C ARG A 280 -6.98 15.03 4.81
N ILE A 281 -7.49 15.57 5.93
CA ILE A 281 -8.32 16.78 5.94
C ILE A 281 -7.53 18.00 5.45
N PHE A 282 -6.24 18.08 5.79
CA PHE A 282 -5.40 19.25 5.51
C PHE A 282 -4.48 19.05 4.30
N SER A 283 -3.86 17.86 4.18
CA SER A 283 -2.83 17.59 3.16
C SER A 283 -3.39 17.66 1.74
N GLY A 284 -4.57 17.10 1.49
CA GLY A 284 -5.20 17.09 0.16
C GLY A 284 -5.38 18.51 -0.40
N LYS A 285 -5.95 19.42 0.39
CA LYS A 285 -6.16 20.81 -0.04
C LYS A 285 -4.87 21.57 -0.38
N LEU A 286 -3.77 21.25 0.33
CA LEU A 286 -2.46 21.86 0.07
C LEU A 286 -1.80 21.28 -1.18
N VAL A 287 -1.95 19.98 -1.40
CA VAL A 287 -1.48 19.29 -2.62
C VAL A 287 -2.21 19.84 -3.85
N ASP A 288 -3.53 20.01 -3.79
CA ASP A 288 -4.35 20.57 -4.88
C ASP A 288 -3.96 22.04 -5.21
N ARG A 289 -3.45 22.78 -4.23
CA ARG A 289 -2.89 24.13 -4.42
C ARG A 289 -1.46 24.14 -4.97
N GLY A 290 -0.92 22.99 -5.39
CA GLY A 290 0.42 22.87 -5.96
C GLY A 290 1.57 22.87 -4.93
N LYS A 291 1.28 22.80 -3.61
CA LYS A 291 2.29 22.84 -2.54
C LYS A 291 2.82 21.44 -2.20
N ILE A 292 2.95 20.55 -3.20
CA ILE A 292 3.29 19.13 -3.04
C ILE A 292 4.59 18.94 -2.24
N THR A 293 5.66 19.61 -2.64
CA THR A 293 6.98 19.48 -1.99
C THR A 293 6.99 20.00 -0.54
N GLN A 294 6.21 21.04 -0.26
CA GLN A 294 6.07 21.57 1.11
C GLN A 294 5.33 20.57 2.01
N VAL A 295 4.28 19.96 1.49
CA VAL A 295 3.48 18.93 2.19
C VAL A 295 4.34 17.72 2.52
N ILE A 296 5.15 17.24 1.57
CA ILE A 296 6.09 16.13 1.78
C ILE A 296 7.12 16.51 2.86
N ASN A 297 7.77 17.66 2.76
CA ASN A 297 8.75 18.11 3.76
C ASN A 297 8.16 18.17 5.16
N ALA A 298 6.94 18.75 5.32
CA ALA A 298 6.27 18.80 6.61
C ALA A 298 6.05 17.40 7.20
N GLY A 299 5.60 16.45 6.37
CA GLY A 299 5.45 15.05 6.79
C GLY A 299 6.79 14.43 7.23
N ILE A 300 7.87 14.63 6.47
CA ILE A 300 9.20 14.10 6.80
C ILE A 300 9.68 14.67 8.15
N TYR A 301 9.55 15.99 8.40
CA TYR A 301 10.00 16.58 9.66
C TYR A 301 9.24 16.03 10.88
N ILE A 302 7.92 15.81 10.75
CA ILE A 302 7.14 15.16 11.80
C ILE A 302 7.68 13.77 12.08
N VAL A 303 7.94 12.98 11.03
CA VAL A 303 8.42 11.60 11.15
C VAL A 303 9.83 11.56 11.78
N ILE A 304 10.73 12.48 11.44
CA ILE A 304 12.05 12.60 12.08
C ILE A 304 11.91 12.71 13.61
N VAL A 305 11.10 13.68 14.07
CA VAL A 305 10.90 13.92 15.51
C VAL A 305 10.33 12.66 16.17
N CYS A 306 9.36 12.02 15.54
CA CYS A 306 8.73 10.80 16.05
C CYS A 306 9.73 9.65 16.19
N PHE A 307 10.63 9.42 15.22
CA PHE A 307 11.59 8.34 15.31
C PHE A 307 12.67 8.60 16.37
N PHE A 308 13.11 9.84 16.56
CA PHE A 308 14.00 10.17 17.68
C PHE A 308 13.31 9.94 19.03
N LEU A 309 12.06 10.37 19.17
CA LEU A 309 11.29 10.13 20.41
C LEU A 309 11.01 8.65 20.62
N LEU A 310 10.73 7.89 19.56
CA LEU A 310 10.53 6.44 19.64
C LEU A 310 11.80 5.73 20.09
N SER A 311 12.95 6.09 19.54
CA SER A 311 14.24 5.60 20.03
C SER A 311 14.48 5.96 21.51
N ALA A 312 14.16 7.18 21.93
CA ALA A 312 14.33 7.61 23.32
C ALA A 312 13.38 6.95 24.32
N CYS A 313 12.33 6.24 23.88
CA CYS A 313 11.35 5.60 24.77
C CYS A 313 11.97 4.62 25.77
N GLU A 314 13.05 3.91 25.40
CA GLU A 314 13.76 3.01 26.34
C GLU A 314 14.30 3.77 27.56
N SER A 315 15.08 4.82 27.33
CA SER A 315 15.64 5.66 28.41
C SER A 315 14.54 6.38 29.22
N LEU A 316 13.50 6.86 28.54
CA LEU A 316 12.38 7.54 29.17
C LEU A 316 11.53 6.58 30.01
N ASN A 317 11.43 5.32 29.63
CA ASN A 317 10.68 4.31 30.40
C ASN A 317 11.37 3.97 31.72
N ILE A 318 12.68 3.99 31.75
CA ILE A 318 13.47 3.84 33.01
C ILE A 318 13.18 5.01 33.97
N TRP A 319 13.06 6.23 33.43
CA TRP A 319 12.83 7.43 34.23
C TRP A 319 11.36 7.56 34.69
N ASN A 320 10.39 7.39 33.80
CA ASN A 320 8.96 7.51 34.11
C ASN A 320 8.09 6.66 33.16
N PRO A 321 7.73 5.43 33.54
CA PRO A 321 6.92 4.53 32.71
C PRO A 321 5.55 5.09 32.34
N ALA A 322 4.88 5.82 33.25
CA ALA A 322 3.56 6.37 32.97
C ALA A 322 3.60 7.49 31.93
N PHE A 323 4.63 8.32 31.96
CA PHE A 323 4.87 9.34 30.94
C PHE A 323 5.18 8.68 29.59
N THR A 324 6.07 7.68 29.56
CA THR A 324 6.49 7.00 28.34
C THR A 324 5.32 6.29 27.67
N SER A 325 4.42 5.67 28.43
CA SER A 325 3.21 5.04 27.88
C SER A 325 2.31 6.04 27.14
N LYS A 326 2.11 7.24 27.69
CA LYS A 326 1.35 8.30 27.02
C LYS A 326 2.09 8.85 25.80
N LEU A 327 3.39 9.07 25.92
CA LEU A 327 4.25 9.54 24.84
C LEU A 327 4.24 8.57 23.66
N PHE A 328 4.28 7.26 23.91
CA PHE A 328 4.26 6.21 22.91
C PHE A 328 3.01 6.31 21.99
N PHE A 329 1.84 6.54 22.56
CA PHE A 329 0.63 6.76 21.76
C PHE A 329 0.59 8.13 21.08
N CYS A 330 1.13 9.17 21.70
CA CYS A 330 1.31 10.47 21.04
C CYS A 330 2.22 10.34 19.80
N ILE A 331 3.34 9.61 19.94
CA ILE A 331 4.23 9.33 18.82
C ILE A 331 3.48 8.62 17.69
N ALA A 332 2.67 7.61 18.01
CA ALA A 332 1.85 6.90 17.02
C ALA A 332 0.92 7.84 16.24
N LEU A 333 0.23 8.73 16.95
CA LEU A 333 -0.64 9.74 16.34
C LEU A 333 0.13 10.65 15.36
N PHE A 334 1.27 11.18 15.78
CA PHE A 334 2.08 12.07 14.95
C PHE A 334 2.78 11.33 13.80
N LEU A 335 3.22 10.08 13.99
CA LEU A 335 3.68 9.22 12.89
C LEU A 335 2.57 9.04 11.85
N GLY A 336 1.35 8.81 12.30
CA GLY A 336 0.18 8.74 11.41
C GLY A 336 -0.04 10.03 10.63
N ILE A 337 0.07 11.20 11.28
CA ILE A 337 -0.03 12.51 10.60
C ILE A 337 1.10 12.66 9.57
N GLY A 338 2.33 12.34 9.93
CA GLY A 338 3.50 12.44 9.04
C GLY A 338 3.37 11.56 7.81
N PHE A 339 3.16 10.26 8.00
CA PHE A 339 3.01 9.30 6.91
C PHE A 339 1.76 9.57 6.07
N GLY A 340 0.63 9.87 6.71
CA GLY A 340 -0.61 10.18 6.02
C GLY A 340 -0.55 11.47 5.20
N THR A 341 0.33 12.40 5.57
CA THR A 341 0.58 13.64 4.83
C THR A 341 1.49 13.39 3.62
N MET A 342 2.64 12.72 3.82
CA MET A 342 3.67 12.64 2.79
C MET A 342 3.40 11.57 1.73
N PHE A 343 2.91 10.39 2.07
CA PHE A 343 2.78 9.29 1.09
C PHE A 343 1.82 9.59 -0.06
N PRO A 344 0.59 10.14 0.16
CA PRO A 344 -0.25 10.54 -0.96
C PRO A 344 0.33 11.69 -1.77
N ALA A 345 1.06 12.59 -1.13
CA ALA A 345 1.73 13.69 -1.82
C ALA A 345 2.86 13.17 -2.72
N PHE A 346 3.62 12.13 -2.29
CA PHE A 346 4.57 11.41 -3.16
C PHE A 346 3.89 10.80 -4.37
N ASN A 347 2.76 10.11 -4.19
CA ASN A 347 2.03 9.54 -5.32
C ASN A 347 1.64 10.64 -6.34
N THR A 348 1.15 11.78 -5.86
CA THR A 348 0.84 12.94 -6.72
C THR A 348 2.10 13.49 -7.39
N LEU A 349 3.23 13.54 -6.70
CA LEU A 349 4.53 13.97 -7.26
C LEU A 349 4.93 13.05 -8.43
N PHE A 350 4.85 11.74 -8.29
CA PHE A 350 5.14 10.79 -9.36
C PHE A 350 4.23 10.98 -10.57
N VAL A 351 2.92 11.13 -10.34
CA VAL A 351 1.94 11.36 -11.42
C VAL A 351 2.23 12.67 -12.16
N ASN A 352 2.70 13.71 -11.46
CA ASN A 352 3.03 14.99 -12.07
C ASN A 352 4.37 15.00 -12.82
N LEU A 353 5.25 14.05 -12.56
CA LEU A 353 6.47 13.82 -13.35
C LEU A 353 6.22 13.01 -14.63
N ALA A 354 5.06 12.36 -14.74
CA ALA A 354 4.72 11.47 -15.83
C ALA A 354 3.82 12.14 -16.87
N GLU A 355 4.02 11.80 -18.14
CA GLU A 355 3.07 12.10 -19.20
C GLU A 355 1.76 11.31 -18.99
N ASN A 356 0.68 11.74 -19.66
CA ASN A 356 -0.62 11.10 -19.54
C ASN A 356 -0.60 9.59 -19.91
N SER A 357 0.27 9.21 -20.84
CA SER A 357 0.51 7.83 -21.29
C SER A 357 1.29 6.97 -20.28
N GLN A 358 2.01 7.60 -19.34
CA GLN A 358 2.93 6.94 -18.40
C GLN A 358 2.44 6.96 -16.95
N ARG A 359 1.19 7.32 -16.69
CA ARG A 359 0.64 7.40 -15.32
C ARG A 359 0.64 6.06 -14.60
N GLY A 360 0.38 4.98 -15.32
CA GLY A 360 0.47 3.61 -14.77
C GLY A 360 1.91 3.29 -14.33
N THR A 361 2.89 3.61 -15.16
CA THR A 361 4.32 3.45 -14.85
C THR A 361 4.73 4.28 -13.64
N ALA A 362 4.24 5.52 -13.52
CA ALA A 362 4.47 6.38 -12.36
C ALA A 362 3.97 5.75 -11.06
N THR A 363 2.73 5.27 -11.07
CA THR A 363 2.14 4.60 -9.91
C THR A 363 2.86 3.29 -9.59
N SER A 364 3.27 2.52 -10.60
CA SER A 364 4.06 1.29 -10.41
C SER A 364 5.41 1.60 -9.77
N THR A 365 6.12 2.63 -10.24
CA THR A 365 7.42 3.05 -9.67
C THR A 365 7.27 3.51 -8.22
N TYR A 366 6.22 4.27 -7.92
CA TYR A 366 5.87 4.67 -6.55
C TYR A 366 5.66 3.45 -5.65
N LEU A 367 4.80 2.50 -6.04
CA LEU A 367 4.50 1.31 -5.25
C LEU A 367 5.72 0.39 -5.10
N THR A 368 6.54 0.25 -6.14
CA THR A 368 7.77 -0.54 -6.08
C THR A 368 8.75 0.04 -5.08
N SER A 369 8.97 1.37 -5.10
CA SER A 369 9.85 2.05 -4.14
C SER A 369 9.36 1.89 -2.70
N TRP A 370 8.05 1.99 -2.49
CA TRP A 370 7.39 1.75 -1.22
C TRP A 370 7.63 0.33 -0.69
N ASP A 371 7.32 -0.68 -1.49
CA ASP A 371 7.42 -2.08 -1.06
C ASP A 371 8.86 -2.54 -0.86
N VAL A 372 9.80 -2.09 -1.72
CA VAL A 372 11.24 -2.36 -1.51
C VAL A 372 11.69 -1.77 -0.19
N GLY A 373 11.29 -0.53 0.12
CA GLY A 373 11.64 0.10 1.38
C GLY A 373 11.08 -0.65 2.59
N ILE A 374 9.81 -1.08 2.56
CA ILE A 374 9.21 -1.89 3.63
C ILE A 374 9.99 -3.21 3.81
N GLY A 375 10.29 -3.92 2.72
CA GLY A 375 11.05 -5.17 2.78
C GLY A 375 12.45 -4.98 3.39
N LEU A 376 13.17 -3.95 2.96
CA LEU A 376 14.46 -3.59 3.55
C LEU A 376 14.33 -3.21 5.03
N GLY A 377 13.23 -2.54 5.41
CA GLY A 377 12.94 -2.19 6.79
C GLY A 377 12.73 -3.41 7.69
N MET A 378 12.05 -4.44 7.19
CA MET A 378 11.89 -5.70 7.93
C MET A 378 13.25 -6.36 8.20
N VAL A 379 14.11 -6.44 7.18
CA VAL A 379 15.46 -7.04 7.33
C VAL A 379 16.33 -6.19 8.22
N ALA A 380 16.44 -4.90 7.95
CA ALA A 380 17.31 -4.00 8.70
C ALA A 380 16.88 -3.88 10.18
N GLY A 381 15.56 -3.77 10.44
CA GLY A 381 15.03 -3.72 11.80
C GLY A 381 15.33 -4.98 12.59
N GLY A 382 15.08 -6.16 12.02
CA GLY A 382 15.40 -7.44 12.66
C GLY A 382 16.91 -7.66 12.84
N TYR A 383 17.72 -7.27 11.87
CA TYR A 383 19.20 -7.40 11.96
C TYR A 383 19.79 -6.50 13.07
N ILE A 384 19.39 -5.22 13.10
CA ILE A 384 19.89 -4.28 14.11
C ILE A 384 19.40 -4.69 15.51
N ALA A 385 18.16 -5.12 15.64
CA ALA A 385 17.61 -5.61 16.92
C ALA A 385 18.38 -6.83 17.41
N HIS A 386 18.81 -7.73 16.52
CA HIS A 386 19.59 -8.92 16.87
C HIS A 386 20.99 -8.60 17.38
N ILE A 387 21.71 -7.68 16.71
CA ILE A 387 23.09 -7.32 17.10
C ILE A 387 23.17 -6.33 18.26
N SER A 388 22.06 -5.64 18.54
CA SER A 388 22.00 -4.59 19.58
C SER A 388 20.68 -4.66 20.33
N ASN A 389 19.69 -3.84 19.95
CA ASN A 389 18.32 -3.82 20.44
C ASN A 389 17.42 -2.97 19.51
N PHE A 390 16.11 -2.91 19.78
CA PHE A 390 15.19 -2.10 18.97
C PHE A 390 15.39 -0.59 19.15
N HIS A 391 15.95 -0.11 20.26
CA HIS A 391 16.33 1.29 20.43
C HIS A 391 17.26 1.76 19.27
N PHE A 392 18.34 1.02 19.00
CA PHE A 392 19.24 1.33 17.89
C PHE A 392 18.60 1.16 16.52
N ALA A 393 17.67 0.22 16.36
CA ALA A 393 16.91 0.10 15.12
C ALA A 393 16.08 1.36 14.85
N TYR A 394 15.39 1.90 15.85
CA TYR A 394 14.64 3.15 15.71
C TYR A 394 15.54 4.38 15.57
N LEU A 395 16.70 4.40 16.21
CA LEU A 395 17.71 5.45 15.99
C LEU A 395 18.22 5.43 14.54
N PHE A 396 18.48 4.25 13.97
CA PHE A 396 18.79 4.09 12.55
C PHE A 396 17.66 4.62 11.67
N GLY A 397 16.41 4.32 11.99
CA GLY A 397 15.24 4.89 11.31
C GLY A 397 15.22 6.41 11.37
N ALA A 398 15.52 7.01 12.52
CA ALA A 398 15.63 8.46 12.68
C ALA A 398 16.74 9.05 11.80
N THR A 399 17.94 8.46 11.78
CA THR A 399 19.05 8.94 10.94
C THR A 399 18.73 8.83 9.45
N LEU A 400 18.08 7.75 9.01
CA LEU A 400 17.60 7.60 7.63
C LEU A 400 16.60 8.68 7.25
N THR A 401 15.67 9.02 8.13
CA THR A 401 14.66 10.07 7.84
C THR A 401 15.29 11.45 7.77
N VAL A 402 16.35 11.73 8.57
CA VAL A 402 17.15 12.98 8.45
C VAL A 402 17.86 13.03 7.09
N PHE A 403 18.50 11.91 6.70
CA PHE A 403 19.16 11.83 5.40
C PHE A 403 18.16 12.03 4.25
N SER A 404 16.99 11.41 4.33
CA SER A 404 15.90 11.59 3.38
C SER A 404 15.46 13.06 3.31
N ALA A 405 15.29 13.77 4.44
CA ALA A 405 14.94 15.19 4.45
C ALA A 405 15.95 16.05 3.68
N CYS A 406 17.25 15.80 3.89
CA CYS A 406 18.31 16.49 3.15
C CYS A 406 18.24 16.14 1.66
N TYR A 407 18.13 14.86 1.33
CA TYR A 407 18.07 14.38 -0.04
C TYR A 407 16.84 14.94 -0.77
N PHE A 408 15.67 14.93 -0.13
CA PHE A 408 14.43 15.50 -0.68
C PHE A 408 14.61 16.99 -0.98
N ARG A 409 15.13 17.74 -0.03
CA ARG A 409 15.29 19.19 -0.15
C ARG A 409 16.28 19.59 -1.26
N PHE A 410 17.46 18.94 -1.30
CA PHE A 410 18.54 19.34 -2.19
C PHE A 410 18.53 18.63 -3.56
N LYS A 411 17.91 17.46 -3.66
CA LYS A 411 17.92 16.69 -4.92
C LYS A 411 16.51 16.54 -5.51
N VAL A 412 15.55 16.05 -4.73
CA VAL A 412 14.20 15.74 -5.25
C VAL A 412 13.41 17.00 -5.58
N THR A 413 13.39 17.99 -4.68
CA THR A 413 12.63 19.24 -4.89
C THR A 413 13.09 20.02 -6.11
N PRO A 414 14.40 20.28 -6.33
CA PRO A 414 14.86 20.95 -7.56
C PRO A 414 14.54 20.12 -8.82
N HIS A 415 14.80 18.80 -8.76
CA HIS A 415 14.51 17.90 -9.88
C HIS A 415 13.03 17.93 -10.27
N PHE A 416 12.13 17.85 -9.29
CA PHE A 416 10.68 17.93 -9.52
C PHE A 416 10.29 19.26 -10.17
N ASN A 417 10.79 20.39 -9.65
CA ASN A 417 10.45 21.71 -10.18
C ASN A 417 10.89 21.91 -11.63
N CYS A 418 12.01 21.29 -12.04
CA CYS A 418 12.52 21.35 -13.42
C CYS A 418 11.80 20.37 -14.38
N ASN A 419 11.30 19.23 -13.87
CA ASN A 419 10.81 18.14 -14.72
C ASN A 419 9.29 17.90 -14.63
N LYS A 420 8.57 18.63 -13.79
CA LYS A 420 7.10 18.49 -13.67
C LYS A 420 6.43 18.85 -15.01
N VAL A 421 5.48 17.99 -15.39
CA VAL A 421 4.70 18.16 -16.64
C VAL A 421 3.46 19.03 -16.38
N ARG A 422 3.07 19.21 -15.13
CA ARG A 422 1.87 19.98 -14.69
C ARG A 422 2.15 20.80 -13.45
#